data_22ea89e9becd082102baf8b798505ec5
#
_entry.id   22ea89e9becd082102baf8b798505ec5
#
_cell.length_a   1.000
_cell.length_b   1.000
_cell.length_c   1.000
_cell.angle_alpha   90.00
_cell.angle_beta   90.00
_cell.angle_gamma   90.00
#
_symmetry.space_group_name_H-M   'P 1'
#
loop_
_entity.id
_entity.type
_entity.pdbx_description
1 polymer ?
#
loop_
_entity_poly.entity_id
_entity_poly.type
_entity_poly.pdbx_seq_one_letter_code
_entity_poly.pdbx_strand_id
1 'polypeptide(L)'
;QVCTYICDVDFGKISLYAGNYDFWYQSSQLALQMAKDANKKKEEKIKELQTFIQRFAANAAKSRQATSRKKLLERITLDDIKPSARRYPYIAFTPDREAGDQLLTVEGLSKEVDGRQLLKNVSFTLKKGDKVAFVGPNGAAKTMLFKILMGEEEADEGTFKWGVTTTQTYLPSDNSDYFDGVKLNLVDWLRQYSKDPDETFVRGFLGRMLFSGEESQKRAEVLSGGERVRCMLSRMMLSGANVLLFDEPTDHLDLESITALNNGLMSFP
;
A
#
# COMPACT_ATOMS: atom_id res chain seq x y z
N GLN A 1 12.55 9.46 12.93
CA GLN A 1 12.35 9.79 14.37
C GLN A 1 13.13 11.05 14.82
N VAL A 2 13.64 11.86 13.87
CA VAL A 2 14.43 13.06 14.19
C VAL A 2 13.56 14.27 14.51
N CYS A 3 12.36 14.33 13.92
CA CYS A 3 11.47 15.48 14.06
C CYS A 3 10.77 15.51 15.42
N THR A 4 10.77 16.68 16.05
CA THR A 4 10.01 16.97 17.29
C THR A 4 8.64 17.59 17.01
N TYR A 5 8.43 18.07 15.78
CA TYR A 5 7.18 18.62 15.29
C TYR A 5 6.91 18.14 13.87
N ILE A 6 5.63 17.92 13.56
CA ILE A 6 5.15 17.66 12.21
C ILE A 6 4.28 18.84 11.76
N CYS A 7 4.61 19.41 10.61
CA CYS A 7 3.82 20.43 9.95
C CYS A 7 2.96 19.75 8.89
N ASP A 8 1.68 19.64 9.17
CA ASP A 8 0.70 19.00 8.31
C ASP A 8 0.07 20.02 7.37
N VAL A 9 0.19 19.79 6.06
CA VAL A 9 -0.42 20.62 5.02
C VAL A 9 -1.54 19.84 4.36
N ASP A 10 -2.76 20.01 4.86
CA ASP A 10 -3.95 19.35 4.34
C ASP A 10 -5.19 20.24 4.50
N PHE A 11 -6.27 19.93 3.80
CA PHE A 11 -7.53 20.67 3.84
C PHE A 11 -7.40 22.18 3.52
N GLY A 12 -6.34 22.59 2.81
CA GLY A 12 -6.02 23.98 2.52
C GLY A 12 -5.52 24.76 3.74
N LYS A 13 -5.03 24.08 4.75
CA LYS A 13 -4.49 24.64 6.01
C LYS A 13 -3.15 24.03 6.35
N ILE A 14 -2.41 24.76 7.16
CA ILE A 14 -1.17 24.27 7.78
C ILE A 14 -1.45 24.09 9.26
N SER A 15 -1.22 22.87 9.75
CA SER A 15 -1.41 22.50 11.15
C SER A 15 -0.11 21.95 11.73
N LEU A 16 0.30 22.45 12.89
CA LEU A 16 1.51 22.03 13.57
C LEU A 16 1.16 21.04 14.70
N TYR A 17 1.78 19.89 14.68
CA TYR A 17 1.63 18.85 15.70
C TYR A 17 2.97 18.64 16.41
N ALA A 18 2.94 18.61 17.75
CA ALA A 18 4.10 18.22 18.53
C ALA A 18 4.23 16.70 18.52
N GLY A 19 5.44 16.21 18.27
CA GLY A 19 5.73 14.78 18.22
C GLY A 19 6.33 14.34 16.88
N ASN A 20 6.57 13.04 16.77
CA ASN A 20 7.09 12.41 15.56
C ASN A 20 5.95 12.04 14.58
N TYR A 21 6.34 11.47 13.42
CA TYR A 21 5.38 11.06 12.40
C TYR A 21 4.36 10.02 12.89
N ASP A 22 4.80 9.03 13.67
CA ASP A 22 3.91 7.97 14.16
C ASP A 22 2.83 8.53 15.08
N PHE A 23 3.22 9.43 15.99
CA PHE A 23 2.27 10.11 16.86
C PHE A 23 1.27 10.97 16.09
N TRP A 24 1.78 11.74 15.11
CA TRP A 24 0.92 12.53 14.24
C TRP A 24 -0.07 11.64 13.45
N TYR A 25 0.42 10.56 12.86
CA TYR A 25 -0.40 9.64 12.06
C TYR A 25 -1.53 9.04 12.89
N GLN A 26 -1.21 8.48 14.06
CA GLN A 26 -2.22 7.91 14.97
C GLN A 26 -3.22 8.96 15.45
N SER A 27 -2.76 10.14 15.83
CA SER A 27 -3.61 11.23 16.29
C SER A 27 -4.53 11.74 15.18
N SER A 28 -4.03 11.88 13.96
CA SER A 28 -4.82 12.32 12.80
C SER A 28 -5.90 11.31 12.42
N GLN A 29 -5.58 10.01 12.43
CA GLN A 29 -6.54 8.94 12.17
C GLN A 29 -7.63 8.90 13.25
N LEU A 30 -7.25 9.02 14.52
CA LEU A 30 -8.20 9.06 15.63
C LEU A 30 -9.13 10.29 15.53
N ALA A 31 -8.58 11.47 15.25
CA ALA A 31 -9.36 12.69 15.08
C ALA A 31 -10.37 12.58 13.93
N LEU A 32 -9.96 12.01 12.79
CA LEU A 32 -10.84 11.75 11.65
C LEU A 32 -11.96 10.77 12.02
N GLN A 33 -11.64 9.70 12.73
CA GLN A 33 -12.62 8.71 13.18
C GLN A 33 -13.63 9.36 14.13
N MET A 34 -13.16 10.11 15.11
CA MET A 34 -14.03 10.83 16.06
C MET A 34 -14.97 11.83 15.35
N ALA A 35 -14.46 12.56 14.34
CA ALA A 35 -15.29 13.47 13.56
C ALA A 35 -16.37 12.73 12.73
N LYS A 36 -16.03 11.60 12.11
CA LYS A 36 -17.00 10.74 11.40
C LYS A 36 -18.07 10.19 12.34
N ASP A 37 -17.68 9.70 13.52
CA ASP A 37 -18.60 9.16 14.51
C ASP A 37 -19.52 10.24 15.08
N ALA A 38 -18.98 11.46 15.29
CA ALA A 38 -19.80 12.60 15.72
C ALA A 38 -20.82 13.00 14.65
N ASN A 39 -20.43 13.04 13.37
CA ASN A 39 -21.35 13.32 12.28
C ASN A 39 -22.41 12.22 12.13
N LYS A 40 -22.04 10.95 12.22
CA LYS A 40 -23.01 9.83 12.19
C LYS A 40 -24.07 9.96 13.29
N LYS A 41 -23.66 10.29 14.53
CA LYS A 41 -24.62 10.54 15.63
C LYS A 41 -25.52 11.74 15.33
N LYS A 42 -25.00 12.81 14.73
CA LYS A 42 -25.80 13.96 14.31
C LYS A 42 -26.80 13.57 13.22
N GLU A 43 -26.40 12.78 12.22
CA GLU A 43 -27.29 12.26 11.15
C GLU A 43 -28.42 11.39 11.70
N GLU A 44 -28.11 10.47 12.62
CA GLU A 44 -29.10 9.65 13.30
C GLU A 44 -30.11 10.53 14.05
N LYS A 45 -29.61 11.57 14.73
CA LYS A 45 -30.47 12.53 15.44
C LYS A 45 -31.35 13.36 14.49
N ILE A 46 -30.79 13.79 13.37
CA ILE A 46 -31.55 14.49 12.31
C ILE A 46 -32.68 13.59 11.81
N LYS A 47 -32.40 12.33 11.50
CA LYS A 47 -33.39 11.36 11.02
C LYS A 47 -34.50 11.08 12.03
N GLU A 48 -34.14 10.95 13.32
CA GLU A 48 -35.10 10.79 14.41
C GLU A 48 -36.04 12.00 14.50
N LEU A 49 -35.47 13.21 14.49
CA LEU A 49 -36.25 14.46 14.55
C LEU A 49 -37.17 14.64 13.34
N GLN A 50 -36.67 14.37 12.14
CA GLN A 50 -37.45 14.44 10.91
C GLN A 50 -38.62 13.45 10.94
N THR A 51 -38.40 12.19 11.35
CA THR A 51 -39.43 11.17 11.47
C THR A 51 -40.49 11.60 12.49
N PHE A 52 -40.09 12.17 13.62
CA PHE A 52 -41.03 12.68 14.61
C PHE A 52 -41.83 13.86 14.09
N ILE A 53 -41.21 14.83 13.44
CA ILE A 53 -41.87 16.00 12.86
C ILE A 53 -42.91 15.55 11.82
N GLN A 54 -42.56 14.65 10.90
CA GLN A 54 -43.45 14.11 9.87
C GLN A 54 -44.70 13.41 10.49
N ARG A 55 -44.44 12.58 11.54
CA ARG A 55 -45.54 11.80 12.18
C ARG A 55 -46.52 12.69 12.94
N PHE A 56 -46.07 13.81 13.51
CA PHE A 56 -46.88 14.63 14.39
C PHE A 56 -47.19 16.03 13.87
N ALA A 57 -46.78 16.37 12.65
CA ALA A 57 -47.03 17.69 12.05
C ALA A 57 -48.52 18.10 12.00
N ALA A 58 -49.41 17.14 11.73
CA ALA A 58 -50.85 17.37 11.64
C ALA A 58 -51.58 17.19 13.00
N ASN A 59 -50.90 16.86 14.08
CA ASN A 59 -51.53 16.58 15.38
C ASN A 59 -51.55 17.83 16.25
N ALA A 60 -52.74 18.44 16.45
CA ALA A 60 -52.90 19.68 17.22
C ALA A 60 -52.38 19.57 18.63
N ALA A 61 -52.53 18.44 19.34
CA ALA A 61 -52.05 18.23 20.71
C ALA A 61 -50.52 18.16 20.81
N LYS A 62 -49.84 17.75 19.73
CA LYS A 62 -48.35 17.62 19.70
C LYS A 62 -47.66 18.72 18.86
N SER A 63 -48.40 19.66 18.29
CA SER A 63 -47.89 20.74 17.45
C SER A 63 -46.79 21.54 18.11
N ARG A 64 -46.90 21.90 19.39
CA ARG A 64 -45.85 22.62 20.15
C ARG A 64 -44.56 21.80 20.24
N GLN A 65 -44.67 20.46 20.42
CA GLN A 65 -43.51 19.57 20.47
C GLN A 65 -42.83 19.44 19.09
N ALA A 66 -43.63 19.33 18.02
CA ALA A 66 -43.14 19.30 16.65
C ALA A 66 -42.37 20.61 16.30
N THR A 67 -42.94 21.76 16.67
CA THR A 67 -42.29 23.07 16.47
C THR A 67 -40.97 23.19 17.26
N SER A 68 -40.94 22.73 18.53
CA SER A 68 -39.70 22.74 19.33
C SER A 68 -38.63 21.84 18.69
N ARG A 69 -39.01 20.65 18.18
CA ARG A 69 -38.06 19.75 17.52
C ARG A 69 -37.61 20.26 16.16
N LYS A 70 -38.46 21.00 15.43
CA LYS A 70 -38.07 21.69 14.21
C LYS A 70 -36.97 22.72 14.48
N LYS A 71 -37.13 23.54 15.53
CA LYS A 71 -36.10 24.49 15.96
C LYS A 71 -34.80 23.81 16.38
N LEU A 72 -34.88 22.61 17.00
CA LEU A 72 -33.70 21.83 17.34
C LEU A 72 -33.01 21.28 16.10
N LEU A 73 -33.78 20.78 15.10
CA LEU A 73 -33.27 20.32 13.81
C LEU A 73 -32.51 21.43 13.07
N GLU A 74 -33.04 22.66 13.06
CA GLU A 74 -32.43 23.82 12.44
C GLU A 74 -31.08 24.22 13.05
N ARG A 75 -30.82 23.82 14.29
CA ARG A 75 -29.55 24.10 15.01
C ARG A 75 -28.51 23.00 14.83
N ILE A 76 -28.88 21.83 14.37
CA ILE A 76 -27.93 20.75 14.15
C ILE A 76 -27.24 20.97 12.80
N THR A 77 -25.95 21.31 12.86
CA THR A 77 -25.10 21.37 11.69
C THR A 77 -24.17 20.16 11.68
N LEU A 78 -24.04 19.54 10.51
CA LEU A 78 -23.00 18.54 10.29
C LEU A 78 -21.67 19.26 10.12
N ASP A 79 -20.61 18.70 10.67
CA ASP A 79 -19.27 19.22 10.44
C ASP A 79 -18.89 18.90 9.00
N ASP A 80 -18.39 19.89 8.28
CA ASP A 80 -17.85 19.73 6.92
C ASP A 80 -16.51 19.00 7.03
N ILE A 81 -16.57 17.66 7.00
CA ILE A 81 -15.36 16.83 6.93
C ILE A 81 -14.89 16.84 5.48
N LYS A 82 -14.04 17.83 5.16
CA LYS A 82 -13.42 17.89 3.83
C LYS A 82 -12.63 16.61 3.58
N PRO A 83 -12.69 16.06 2.36
CA PRO A 83 -11.82 14.95 2.02
C PRO A 83 -10.35 15.40 2.09
N SER A 84 -9.51 14.57 2.67
CA SER A 84 -8.06 14.80 2.65
C SER A 84 -7.56 14.83 1.20
N ALA A 85 -6.60 15.71 0.92
CA ALA A 85 -5.89 15.72 -0.36
C ALA A 85 -4.93 14.54 -0.52
N ARG A 86 -4.62 13.85 0.59
CA ARG A 86 -3.78 12.67 0.57
C ARG A 86 -4.45 11.50 -0.11
N ARG A 87 -3.69 10.87 -0.99
CA ARG A 87 -4.13 9.68 -1.72
C ARG A 87 -3.19 8.54 -1.39
N TYR A 88 -3.76 7.41 -1.00
CA TYR A 88 -3.03 6.18 -0.74
C TYR A 88 -3.23 5.23 -1.92
N PRO A 89 -2.17 4.68 -2.51
CA PRO A 89 -2.34 3.61 -3.49
C PRO A 89 -2.95 2.38 -2.81
N TYR A 90 -3.71 1.61 -3.57
CA TYR A 90 -4.26 0.36 -3.07
C TYR A 90 -3.24 -0.76 -3.27
N ILE A 91 -2.60 -1.19 -2.20
CA ILE A 91 -1.62 -2.30 -2.21
C ILE A 91 -2.19 -3.45 -1.39
N ALA A 92 -2.48 -4.57 -2.07
CA ALA A 92 -2.93 -5.80 -1.44
C ALA A 92 -2.44 -6.99 -2.26
N PHE A 93 -1.67 -7.87 -1.64
CA PHE A 93 -1.16 -9.07 -2.28
C PHE A 93 -2.07 -10.25 -1.95
N THR A 94 -2.63 -10.86 -2.99
CA THR A 94 -3.53 -12.02 -2.85
C THR A 94 -2.92 -13.18 -3.60
N PRO A 95 -2.44 -14.23 -2.91
CA PRO A 95 -1.90 -15.40 -3.59
C PRO A 95 -2.99 -16.17 -4.34
N ASP A 96 -2.67 -16.69 -5.52
CA ASP A 96 -3.57 -17.55 -6.29
C ASP A 96 -3.76 -18.92 -5.62
N ARG A 97 -2.77 -19.35 -4.84
CA ARG A 97 -2.80 -20.62 -4.10
C ARG A 97 -2.08 -20.47 -2.78
N GLU A 98 -2.44 -21.29 -1.82
CA GLU A 98 -1.70 -21.38 -0.56
C GLU A 98 -0.33 -21.99 -0.76
N ALA A 99 0.65 -21.49 0.00
CA ALA A 99 1.97 -22.08 0.09
C ALA A 99 1.94 -23.29 1.03
N GLY A 100 2.81 -24.27 0.78
CA GLY A 100 3.07 -25.37 1.71
C GLY A 100 3.88 -24.90 2.92
N ASP A 101 4.07 -25.80 3.88
CA ASP A 101 4.72 -25.47 5.17
C ASP A 101 6.18 -25.03 5.01
N GLN A 102 6.90 -25.58 4.05
CA GLN A 102 8.30 -25.23 3.76
C GLN A 102 8.38 -24.38 2.50
N LEU A 103 8.83 -23.13 2.66
CA LEU A 103 8.92 -22.16 1.56
C LEU A 103 10.28 -22.20 0.87
N LEU A 104 11.36 -22.16 1.65
CA LEU A 104 12.72 -22.03 1.14
C LEU A 104 13.70 -22.68 2.10
N THR A 105 14.64 -23.43 1.57
CA THR A 105 15.84 -23.89 2.30
C THR A 105 17.07 -23.39 1.58
N VAL A 106 17.99 -22.79 2.28
CA VAL A 106 19.30 -22.32 1.82
C VAL A 106 20.36 -22.99 2.65
N GLU A 107 21.38 -23.58 2.02
CA GLU A 107 22.44 -24.35 2.68
C GLU A 107 23.82 -23.92 2.14
N GLY A 108 24.63 -23.34 3.02
CA GLY A 108 26.04 -23.06 2.77
C GLY A 108 26.32 -22.06 1.64
N LEU A 109 25.36 -21.17 1.32
CA LEU A 109 25.43 -20.29 0.14
C LEU A 109 26.54 -19.27 0.29
N SER A 110 27.45 -19.24 -0.70
CA SER A 110 28.59 -18.31 -0.75
C SER A 110 28.66 -17.65 -2.13
N LYS A 111 29.05 -16.38 -2.16
CA LYS A 111 29.25 -15.62 -3.39
C LYS A 111 30.33 -14.57 -3.24
N GLU A 112 31.25 -14.56 -4.18
CA GLU A 112 32.29 -13.54 -4.34
C GLU A 112 32.07 -12.77 -5.63
N VAL A 113 32.28 -11.46 -5.61
CA VAL A 113 32.21 -10.60 -6.80
C VAL A 113 33.39 -9.64 -6.75
N ASP A 114 34.17 -9.60 -7.82
CA ASP A 114 35.35 -8.73 -7.97
C ASP A 114 36.33 -8.82 -6.78
N GLY A 115 36.60 -10.04 -6.28
CA GLY A 115 37.48 -10.29 -5.16
C GLY A 115 36.93 -9.89 -3.78
N ARG A 116 35.62 -9.55 -3.71
CA ARG A 116 34.91 -9.26 -2.46
C ARG A 116 33.90 -10.34 -2.14
N GLN A 117 34.03 -10.95 -0.97
CA GLN A 117 33.07 -11.91 -0.49
C GLN A 117 31.79 -11.18 -0.03
N LEU A 118 30.71 -11.33 -0.80
CA LEU A 118 29.40 -10.76 -0.47
C LEU A 118 28.60 -11.68 0.45
N LEU A 119 28.59 -12.98 0.17
CA LEU A 119 27.90 -13.99 0.97
C LEU A 119 28.92 -15.06 1.39
N LYS A 120 28.85 -15.50 2.64
CA LYS A 120 29.75 -16.52 3.18
C LYS A 120 28.99 -17.53 4.02
N ASN A 121 28.85 -18.75 3.49
CA ASN A 121 28.24 -19.88 4.18
C ASN A 121 26.87 -19.56 4.80
N VAL A 122 25.99 -18.91 4.01
CA VAL A 122 24.68 -18.48 4.48
C VAL A 122 23.73 -19.67 4.46
N SER A 123 23.10 -19.97 5.58
CA SER A 123 22.12 -21.05 5.71
C SER A 123 20.93 -20.62 6.53
N PHE A 124 19.72 -20.86 6.02
CA PHE A 124 18.46 -20.61 6.72
C PHE A 124 17.31 -21.37 6.05
N THR A 125 16.20 -21.48 6.76
CA THR A 125 14.96 -22.07 6.26
C THR A 125 13.79 -21.14 6.55
N LEU A 126 12.89 -20.97 5.57
CA LEU A 126 11.66 -20.18 5.71
C LEU A 126 10.44 -21.11 5.64
N LYS A 127 9.49 -20.85 6.50
CA LYS A 127 8.22 -21.59 6.62
C LYS A 127 7.03 -20.69 6.28
N LYS A 128 5.89 -21.29 6.04
CA LYS A 128 4.63 -20.60 5.81
C LYS A 128 4.35 -19.58 6.92
N GLY A 129 4.03 -18.36 6.53
CA GLY A 129 3.74 -17.24 7.43
C GLY A 129 4.97 -16.48 7.95
N ASP A 130 6.19 -16.92 7.63
CA ASP A 130 7.40 -16.18 8.02
C ASP A 130 7.48 -14.84 7.26
N LYS A 131 7.76 -13.78 8.03
CA LYS A 131 8.07 -12.44 7.50
C LYS A 131 9.46 -12.06 8.00
N VAL A 132 10.42 -12.10 7.09
CA VAL A 132 11.85 -11.97 7.41
C VAL A 132 12.42 -10.70 6.81
N ALA A 133 13.16 -9.94 7.60
CA ALA A 133 13.92 -8.78 7.14
C ALA A 133 15.42 -9.08 7.21
N PHE A 134 16.11 -8.94 6.09
CA PHE A 134 17.57 -8.98 6.03
C PHE A 134 18.12 -7.58 6.31
N VAL A 135 18.76 -7.42 7.44
CA VAL A 135 19.35 -6.13 7.87
C VAL A 135 20.87 -6.20 7.90
N GLY A 136 21.52 -5.13 7.51
CA GLY A 136 22.98 -5.04 7.51
C GLY A 136 23.46 -3.85 6.68
N PRO A 137 24.73 -3.46 6.86
CA PRO A 137 25.32 -2.31 6.19
C PRO A 137 25.61 -2.55 4.70
N ASN A 138 25.68 -3.83 4.26
CA ASN A 138 26.03 -4.19 2.90
C ASN A 138 24.77 -4.45 2.05
N GLY A 139 24.28 -3.42 1.34
CA GLY A 139 23.16 -3.55 0.41
C GLY A 139 23.45 -4.53 -0.72
N ALA A 140 24.66 -4.50 -1.30
CA ALA A 140 25.04 -5.38 -2.39
C ALA A 140 24.95 -6.88 -2.03
N ALA A 141 25.23 -7.24 -0.77
CA ALA A 141 25.08 -8.62 -0.31
C ALA A 141 23.60 -9.05 -0.25
N LYS A 142 22.70 -8.14 0.16
CA LYS A 142 21.26 -8.42 0.20
C LYS A 142 20.70 -8.58 -1.22
N THR A 143 21.03 -7.65 -2.11
CA THR A 143 20.65 -7.71 -3.53
C THR A 143 21.17 -8.99 -4.20
N MET A 144 22.45 -9.36 -3.95
CA MET A 144 23.02 -10.59 -4.48
C MET A 144 22.30 -11.84 -4.00
N LEU A 145 21.94 -11.91 -2.72
CA LEU A 145 21.15 -13.01 -2.19
C LEU A 145 19.80 -13.14 -2.93
N PHE A 146 19.08 -12.04 -3.12
CA PHE A 146 17.79 -12.06 -3.83
C PHE A 146 17.95 -12.45 -5.30
N LYS A 147 18.98 -11.96 -5.99
CA LYS A 147 19.28 -12.35 -7.38
C LYS A 147 19.55 -13.84 -7.52
N ILE A 148 20.33 -14.41 -6.59
CA ILE A 148 20.58 -15.85 -6.57
C ILE A 148 19.27 -16.63 -6.35
N LEU A 149 18.46 -16.23 -5.38
CA LEU A 149 17.18 -16.88 -5.07
C LEU A 149 16.18 -16.78 -6.22
N MET A 150 16.27 -15.73 -7.05
CA MET A 150 15.44 -15.57 -8.26
C MET A 150 16.03 -16.27 -9.48
N GLY A 151 17.26 -16.80 -9.38
CA GLY A 151 17.95 -17.46 -10.50
C GLY A 151 18.54 -16.49 -11.52
N GLU A 152 18.68 -15.21 -11.18
CA GLU A 152 19.33 -14.18 -12.01
C GLU A 152 20.85 -14.26 -11.91
N GLU A 153 21.37 -14.84 -10.81
CA GLU A 153 22.78 -15.05 -10.55
C GLU A 153 23.02 -16.46 -9.98
N GLU A 154 24.20 -17.01 -10.22
CA GLU A 154 24.61 -18.32 -9.66
C GLU A 154 25.42 -18.13 -8.38
N ALA A 155 25.23 -19.00 -7.40
CA ALA A 155 26.10 -19.09 -6.23
C ALA A 155 27.42 -19.76 -6.58
N ASP A 156 28.50 -19.37 -5.90
CA ASP A 156 29.81 -20.04 -6.09
C ASP A 156 29.84 -21.35 -5.29
N GLU A 157 29.19 -21.38 -4.10
CA GLU A 157 29.06 -22.56 -3.26
C GLU A 157 27.68 -22.59 -2.60
N GLY A 158 27.29 -23.81 -2.19
CA GLY A 158 26.03 -24.03 -1.51
C GLY A 158 24.87 -24.24 -2.48
N THR A 159 23.68 -24.41 -1.93
CA THR A 159 22.46 -24.68 -2.70
C THR A 159 21.26 -24.02 -2.05
N PHE A 160 20.23 -23.81 -2.84
CA PHE A 160 18.92 -23.43 -2.29
C PHE A 160 17.80 -24.23 -2.98
N LYS A 161 16.70 -24.38 -2.29
CA LYS A 161 15.53 -25.07 -2.81
C LYS A 161 14.24 -24.39 -2.38
N TRP A 162 13.44 -24.01 -3.35
CA TRP A 162 12.08 -23.55 -3.12
C TRP A 162 11.12 -24.72 -2.85
N GLY A 163 10.13 -24.49 -2.02
CA GLY A 163 9.05 -25.44 -1.82
C GLY A 163 8.26 -25.71 -3.11
N VAL A 164 7.72 -26.91 -3.27
CA VAL A 164 7.04 -27.34 -4.52
C VAL A 164 5.82 -26.47 -4.88
N THR A 165 5.17 -25.89 -3.88
CA THR A 165 3.97 -25.07 -4.06
C THR A 165 4.27 -23.57 -4.11
N THR A 166 5.53 -23.16 -3.98
CA THR A 166 5.89 -21.74 -3.96
C THR A 166 5.87 -21.13 -5.36
N THR A 167 5.41 -19.90 -5.40
CA THR A 167 5.50 -19.01 -6.56
C THR A 167 6.07 -17.69 -6.07
N GLN A 168 7.16 -17.23 -6.68
CA GLN A 168 7.92 -16.08 -6.24
C GLN A 168 7.64 -14.87 -7.12
N THR A 169 7.66 -13.69 -6.51
CA THR A 169 7.74 -12.41 -7.23
C THR A 169 8.73 -11.49 -6.52
N TYR A 170 9.41 -10.66 -7.29
CA TYR A 170 10.54 -9.87 -6.82
C TYR A 170 10.42 -8.41 -7.23
N LEU A 171 10.66 -7.52 -6.27
CA LEU A 171 10.89 -6.11 -6.48
C LEU A 171 12.40 -5.86 -6.32
N PRO A 172 13.14 -5.67 -7.42
CA PRO A 172 14.56 -5.31 -7.33
C PRO A 172 14.74 -3.86 -6.88
N SER A 173 15.87 -3.55 -6.25
CA SER A 173 16.27 -2.18 -5.91
C SER A 173 16.53 -1.34 -7.16
N ASP A 174 17.16 -1.92 -8.18
CA ASP A 174 17.27 -1.34 -9.51
C ASP A 174 16.23 -1.98 -10.44
N ASN A 175 15.29 -1.18 -10.90
CA ASN A 175 14.22 -1.61 -11.80
C ASN A 175 14.35 -1.05 -13.21
N SER A 176 15.52 -0.52 -13.57
CA SER A 176 15.79 0.12 -14.87
C SER A 176 15.48 -0.78 -16.05
N ASP A 177 15.79 -2.08 -15.97
CA ASP A 177 15.55 -3.06 -17.03
C ASP A 177 14.07 -3.20 -17.43
N TYR A 178 13.15 -2.84 -16.53
CA TYR A 178 11.70 -2.89 -16.78
C TYR A 178 11.17 -1.64 -17.48
N PHE A 179 11.92 -0.53 -17.46
CA PHE A 179 11.41 0.77 -17.88
C PHE A 179 12.29 1.48 -18.91
N ASP A 180 13.61 1.38 -18.82
CA ASP A 180 14.51 2.15 -19.68
C ASP A 180 14.41 1.73 -21.12
N GLY A 181 14.13 2.70 -22.01
CA GLY A 181 13.90 2.46 -23.43
C GLY A 181 12.57 1.78 -23.77
N VAL A 182 11.72 1.50 -22.78
CA VAL A 182 10.40 0.89 -22.99
C VAL A 182 9.39 1.96 -23.40
N LYS A 183 9.01 1.95 -24.69
CA LYS A 183 8.11 2.95 -25.30
C LYS A 183 6.62 2.66 -25.10
N LEU A 184 6.27 1.55 -24.45
CA LEU A 184 4.87 1.22 -24.15
C LEU A 184 4.27 2.23 -23.19
N ASN A 185 2.98 2.53 -23.34
CA ASN A 185 2.24 3.23 -22.31
C ASN A 185 2.01 2.31 -21.09
N LEU A 186 1.63 2.86 -19.95
CA LEU A 186 1.49 2.08 -18.72
C LEU A 186 0.41 0.99 -18.81
N VAL A 187 -0.66 1.23 -19.56
CA VAL A 187 -1.72 0.22 -19.76
C VAL A 187 -1.14 -0.99 -20.48
N ASP A 188 -0.43 -0.77 -21.59
CA ASP A 188 0.15 -1.85 -22.36
C ASP A 188 1.34 -2.51 -21.64
N TRP A 189 2.10 -1.73 -20.87
CA TRP A 189 3.17 -2.25 -20.02
C TRP A 189 2.63 -3.19 -18.94
N LEU A 190 1.59 -2.79 -18.21
CA LEU A 190 1.02 -3.60 -17.13
C LEU A 190 0.23 -4.80 -17.67
N ARG A 191 -0.41 -4.66 -18.85
CA ARG A 191 -1.15 -5.72 -19.53
C ARG A 191 -0.31 -6.97 -19.76
N GLN A 192 0.99 -6.83 -20.04
CA GLN A 192 1.90 -7.96 -20.25
C GLN A 192 2.00 -8.90 -19.05
N TYR A 193 1.75 -8.38 -17.85
CA TYR A 193 1.83 -9.11 -16.59
C TYR A 193 0.46 -9.52 -16.04
N SER A 194 -0.61 -9.13 -16.70
CA SER A 194 -1.97 -9.39 -16.26
C SER A 194 -2.50 -10.70 -16.85
N LYS A 195 -3.15 -11.52 -16.04
CA LYS A 195 -3.91 -12.69 -16.49
C LYS A 195 -5.19 -12.29 -17.23
N ASP A 196 -5.76 -11.15 -16.85
CA ASP A 196 -6.88 -10.50 -17.52
C ASP A 196 -6.33 -9.36 -18.39
N PRO A 197 -6.30 -9.52 -19.73
CA PRO A 197 -5.76 -8.51 -20.64
C PRO A 197 -6.77 -7.39 -20.95
N ASP A 198 -7.97 -7.41 -20.38
CA ASP A 198 -8.98 -6.39 -20.64
C ASP A 198 -8.48 -5.00 -20.23
N GLU A 199 -8.63 -4.05 -21.15
CA GLU A 199 -8.15 -2.68 -20.93
C GLU A 199 -8.84 -2.01 -19.74
N THR A 200 -10.12 -2.26 -19.54
CA THR A 200 -10.91 -1.69 -18.43
C THR A 200 -10.37 -2.20 -17.10
N PHE A 201 -10.05 -3.50 -17.01
CA PHE A 201 -9.44 -4.10 -15.83
C PHE A 201 -8.07 -3.47 -15.53
N VAL A 202 -7.18 -3.39 -16.53
CA VAL A 202 -5.82 -2.85 -16.36
C VAL A 202 -5.86 -1.36 -15.99
N ARG A 203 -6.72 -0.55 -16.64
CA ARG A 203 -6.91 0.86 -16.28
C ARG A 203 -7.47 1.03 -14.88
N GLY A 204 -8.44 0.20 -14.48
CA GLY A 204 -9.00 0.21 -13.14
C GLY A 204 -7.94 -0.14 -12.09
N PHE A 205 -7.03 -1.07 -12.43
CA PHE A 205 -5.91 -1.44 -11.57
C PHE A 205 -4.92 -0.30 -11.41
N LEU A 206 -4.49 0.32 -12.52
CA LEU A 206 -3.62 1.51 -12.52
C LEU A 206 -4.26 2.67 -11.75
N GLY A 207 -5.56 2.90 -11.90
CA GLY A 207 -6.29 3.93 -11.16
C GLY A 207 -6.22 3.74 -9.64
N ARG A 208 -6.29 2.50 -9.15
CA ARG A 208 -6.09 2.17 -7.73
C ARG A 208 -4.67 2.44 -7.25
N MET A 209 -3.69 2.38 -8.17
CA MET A 209 -2.29 2.71 -7.91
C MET A 209 -1.96 4.18 -8.17
N LEU A 210 -2.99 5.04 -8.25
CA LEU A 210 -2.92 6.49 -8.45
C LEU A 210 -2.43 6.93 -9.84
N PHE A 211 -2.58 6.09 -10.84
CA PHE A 211 -2.40 6.46 -12.25
C PHE A 211 -3.75 6.66 -12.90
N SER A 212 -4.28 7.89 -12.88
CA SER A 212 -5.61 8.21 -13.41
C SER A 212 -5.54 9.06 -14.68
N GLY A 213 -6.53 8.92 -15.56
CA GLY A 213 -6.65 9.72 -16.76
C GLY A 213 -5.41 9.63 -17.66
N GLU A 214 -4.80 10.78 -17.95
CA GLU A 214 -3.63 10.91 -18.82
C GLU A 214 -2.38 10.21 -18.23
N GLU A 215 -2.28 10.07 -16.93
CA GLU A 215 -1.13 9.42 -16.30
C GLU A 215 -1.00 7.94 -16.72
N SER A 216 -2.12 7.25 -16.94
CA SER A 216 -2.11 5.87 -17.43
C SER A 216 -1.60 5.74 -18.87
N GLN A 217 -1.52 6.84 -19.62
CA GLN A 217 -1.01 6.90 -20.99
C GLN A 217 0.46 7.29 -21.06
N LYS A 218 1.09 7.66 -19.95
CA LYS A 218 2.53 7.94 -19.92
C LYS A 218 3.31 6.74 -20.42
N ARG A 219 4.41 6.99 -21.13
CA ARG A 219 5.35 5.93 -21.51
C ARG A 219 6.10 5.43 -20.28
N ALA A 220 6.41 4.14 -20.26
CA ALA A 220 7.13 3.52 -19.15
C ALA A 220 8.51 4.16 -18.91
N GLU A 221 9.21 4.56 -19.97
CA GLU A 221 10.54 5.18 -19.90
C GLU A 221 10.60 6.54 -19.20
N VAL A 222 9.47 7.30 -19.15
CA VAL A 222 9.46 8.66 -18.58
C VAL A 222 8.98 8.71 -17.13
N LEU A 223 8.76 7.56 -16.50
CA LEU A 223 8.27 7.49 -15.14
C LEU A 223 9.32 7.96 -14.13
N SER A 224 8.87 8.68 -13.10
CA SER A 224 9.66 8.97 -11.90
C SER A 224 9.95 7.69 -11.11
N GLY A 225 10.96 7.72 -10.23
CA GLY A 225 11.32 6.55 -9.41
C GLY A 225 10.14 5.99 -8.62
N GLY A 226 9.35 6.85 -7.95
CA GLY A 226 8.15 6.43 -7.20
C GLY A 226 7.05 5.86 -8.09
N GLU A 227 6.85 6.40 -9.30
CA GLU A 227 5.92 5.84 -10.28
C GLU A 227 6.38 4.46 -10.74
N ARG A 228 7.68 4.26 -11.01
CA ARG A 228 8.27 2.95 -11.37
C ARG A 228 8.03 1.91 -10.27
N VAL A 229 8.31 2.26 -9.01
CA VAL A 229 8.07 1.35 -7.87
C VAL A 229 6.58 0.99 -7.75
N ARG A 230 5.66 1.95 -7.89
CA ARG A 230 4.21 1.65 -7.88
C ARG A 230 3.79 0.75 -9.04
N CYS A 231 4.39 0.90 -10.24
CA CYS A 231 4.16 -0.02 -11.36
C CYS A 231 4.69 -1.43 -11.06
N MET A 232 5.88 -1.54 -10.47
CA MET A 232 6.44 -2.84 -10.05
C MET A 232 5.57 -3.51 -8.99
N LEU A 233 5.06 -2.77 -8.01
CA LEU A 233 4.11 -3.29 -7.02
C LEU A 233 2.81 -3.77 -7.69
N SER A 234 2.34 -3.07 -8.73
CA SER A 234 1.19 -3.51 -9.53
C SER A 234 1.45 -4.86 -10.21
N ARG A 235 2.63 -5.02 -10.83
CA ARG A 235 3.08 -6.28 -11.43
C ARG A 235 3.13 -7.40 -10.39
N MET A 236 3.70 -7.13 -9.21
CA MET A 236 3.77 -8.11 -8.13
C MET A 236 2.38 -8.55 -7.65
N MET A 237 1.45 -7.62 -7.48
CA MET A 237 0.07 -7.94 -7.09
C MET A 237 -0.64 -8.79 -8.15
N LEU A 238 -0.43 -8.51 -9.44
CA LEU A 238 -1.03 -9.27 -10.55
C LEU A 238 -0.44 -10.66 -10.72
N SER A 239 0.77 -10.91 -10.21
CA SER A 239 1.41 -12.23 -10.31
C SER A 239 0.67 -13.32 -9.53
N GLY A 240 -0.03 -12.94 -8.44
CA GLY A 240 -0.67 -13.89 -7.53
C GLY A 240 0.33 -14.80 -6.81
N ALA A 241 1.58 -14.35 -6.66
CA ALA A 241 2.62 -15.12 -6.00
C ALA A 241 2.37 -15.26 -4.49
N ASN A 242 2.77 -16.39 -3.93
CA ASN A 242 2.65 -16.66 -2.50
C ASN A 242 3.96 -16.47 -1.71
N VAL A 243 5.03 -16.04 -2.39
CA VAL A 243 6.27 -15.57 -1.78
C VAL A 243 6.66 -14.24 -2.41
N LEU A 244 6.88 -13.24 -1.57
CA LEU A 244 7.21 -11.89 -1.99
C LEU A 244 8.64 -11.55 -1.56
N LEU A 245 9.49 -11.14 -2.49
CA LEU A 245 10.84 -10.65 -2.22
C LEU A 245 10.88 -9.14 -2.52
N PHE A 246 11.43 -8.37 -1.58
CA PHE A 246 11.56 -6.93 -1.71
C PHE A 246 12.99 -6.50 -1.41
N ASP A 247 13.62 -5.83 -2.36
CA ASP A 247 14.93 -5.21 -2.18
C ASP A 247 14.78 -3.70 -2.14
N GLU A 248 15.06 -3.10 -0.97
CA GLU A 248 14.91 -1.68 -0.65
C GLU A 248 13.53 -1.09 -1.09
N PRO A 249 12.40 -1.69 -0.66
CA PRO A 249 11.08 -1.40 -1.21
C PRO A 249 10.54 0.00 -0.91
N THR A 250 11.17 0.73 -0.01
CA THR A 250 10.76 2.09 0.39
C THR A 250 11.45 3.19 -0.41
N ASP A 251 12.47 2.83 -1.20
CA ASP A 251 13.19 3.79 -2.00
C ASP A 251 12.25 4.45 -3.03
N HIS A 252 12.39 5.77 -3.15
CA HIS A 252 11.57 6.60 -4.03
C HIS A 252 10.07 6.67 -3.70
N LEU A 253 9.57 6.00 -2.66
CA LEU A 253 8.17 6.07 -2.24
C LEU A 253 7.91 7.24 -1.29
N ASP A 254 6.76 7.89 -1.46
CA ASP A 254 6.21 8.81 -0.47
C ASP A 254 5.67 8.09 0.77
N LEU A 255 5.42 8.84 1.83
CA LEU A 255 4.96 8.26 3.11
C LEU A 255 3.61 7.56 2.98
N GLU A 256 2.74 8.04 2.12
CA GLU A 256 1.44 7.46 1.82
C GLU A 256 1.60 6.08 1.16
N SER A 257 2.50 5.98 0.18
CA SER A 257 2.81 4.71 -0.51
C SER A 257 3.52 3.71 0.42
N ILE A 258 4.45 4.17 1.28
CA ILE A 258 5.10 3.32 2.30
C ILE A 258 4.06 2.78 3.28
N THR A 259 3.13 3.64 3.74
CA THR A 259 2.05 3.21 4.63
C THR A 259 1.14 2.19 3.97
N ALA A 260 0.78 2.40 2.71
CA ALA A 260 -0.04 1.46 1.94
C ALA A 260 0.67 0.11 1.73
N LEU A 261 1.96 0.13 1.41
CA LEU A 261 2.78 -1.07 1.27
C LEU A 261 2.85 -1.85 2.59
N ASN A 262 3.13 -1.16 3.70
CA ASN A 262 3.15 -1.79 5.02
C ASN A 262 1.83 -2.48 5.36
N ASN A 263 0.70 -1.81 5.13
CA ASN A 263 -0.62 -2.39 5.36
C ASN A 263 -0.88 -3.61 4.46
N GLY A 264 -0.46 -3.56 3.20
CA GLY A 264 -0.53 -4.68 2.26
C GLY A 264 0.30 -5.88 2.72
N LEU A 265 1.51 -5.64 3.24
CA LEU A 265 2.38 -6.69 3.77
C LEU A 265 1.87 -7.27 5.09
N MET A 266 1.27 -6.45 5.96
CA MET A 266 0.67 -6.92 7.21
C MET A 266 -0.50 -7.88 6.96
N SER A 267 -1.29 -7.62 5.92
CA SER A 267 -2.45 -8.45 5.55
C SER A 267 -2.10 -9.68 4.70
N PHE A 268 -0.88 -9.78 4.19
CA PHE A 268 -0.41 -10.94 3.43
C PHE A 268 -0.27 -12.16 4.34
N PRO A 269 -0.76 -13.36 3.93
CA PRO A 269 -0.81 -14.56 4.75
C PRO A 269 0.57 -15.14 5.11
#